data_75bc5dbe0a721882439da11a1784ccf4
#
_entry.id   75bc5dbe0a721882439da11a1784ccf4
#
_cell.length_a   1.000
_cell.length_b   1.000
_cell.length_c   1.000
_cell.angle_alpha   90.00
_cell.angle_beta   90.00
_cell.angle_gamma   90.00
#
_symmetry.space_group_name_H-M   'P 1'
#
loop_
_entity.id
_entity.type
_entity.pdbx_description
1 polymer ?
#
loop_
_entity_poly.entity_id
_entity_poly.type
_entity_poly.pdbx_seq_one_letter_code
_entity_poly.pdbx_strand_id
1 'polypeptide(L)'
;MTTHVPRASYTEEELSKLYPKELELQLVQILLRHGERTPVSPRFQNTGLPPYWPYCNAARQLSSVIMSTTDFTQWDQLKYRRRMETFGADDSPVIASGPSNEFDAVCQPGELTDKGRQTTLALGQRLRHLYVDQLQFMPQLIADSDSIYLRATPIPRALESVQQAFWGFYPPSARTADFPPPTIITRNPAEETLFPNDASCRRFGQLSRAFAQRCAERWNDSEDMQYLSNLFSKYMPDQAKVAVDSRPRLSGVMDTINATDAHGPATKLPKHFYDPKARAIIDKIAVDEWFSGYKESAEYRMLGVGALLGDITSRMAGSVEGNGRDGLLEIGERPHSSSDGGRGRGGETGIKLALSGCHDTTLAAALSSLGAFEGENWPPFTSHIAFELFKSKSASASKTPSHPSTPPSPSLTQSTLPSSQSWWSSLFGRAASPTQSPSSSSNTTPSSIARKPLSSLSPSERATLDGYYVRIRYNDRIMQIPACKAAGKHLEGDKSFCTLEAFKAVVDKVTPKNWKQACNSRLDEPAFPEKIEVPGYE
;
A
#
# COMPACT_ATOMS: atom_id res chain seq x y z
N MET A 1 6.96 19.91 3.18
CA MET A 1 6.68 19.55 4.61
C MET A 1 7.17 18.14 4.85
N THR A 2 7.81 17.87 5.99
CA THR A 2 8.42 16.56 6.28
C THR A 2 7.41 15.54 6.79
N THR A 3 6.51 15.95 7.68
CA THR A 3 5.43 15.16 8.26
C THR A 3 4.09 15.69 7.76
N HIS A 4 3.16 14.79 7.45
CA HIS A 4 1.79 15.19 7.12
C HIS A 4 1.14 15.90 8.32
N VAL A 5 0.61 17.09 8.09
CA VAL A 5 -0.18 17.83 9.07
C VAL A 5 -1.66 17.52 8.79
N PRO A 6 -2.34 16.76 9.65
CA PRO A 6 -3.73 16.40 9.44
C PRO A 6 -4.63 17.63 9.58
N ARG A 7 -5.72 17.64 8.82
CA ARG A 7 -6.79 18.60 9.01
C ARG A 7 -7.57 18.32 10.31
N ALA A 8 -8.35 19.29 10.74
CA ALA A 8 -9.37 19.09 11.75
C ALA A 8 -10.47 18.12 11.24
N SER A 9 -11.24 17.54 12.15
CA SER A 9 -12.40 16.71 11.81
C SER A 9 -13.39 17.45 10.90
N TYR A 10 -14.05 16.71 10.02
CA TYR A 10 -15.08 17.27 9.13
C TYR A 10 -16.29 17.73 9.93
N THR A 11 -16.84 18.90 9.58
CA THR A 11 -18.14 19.33 10.04
C THR A 11 -19.25 18.54 9.31
N GLU A 12 -20.47 18.55 9.83
CA GLU A 12 -21.62 17.91 9.16
C GLU A 12 -21.87 18.49 7.75
N GLU A 13 -21.68 19.81 7.58
CA GLU A 13 -21.83 20.47 6.28
C GLU A 13 -20.75 19.98 5.29
N GLU A 14 -19.49 19.90 5.71
CA GLU A 14 -18.41 19.36 4.89
C GLU A 14 -18.67 17.89 4.53
N LEU A 15 -19.11 17.08 5.50
CA LEU A 15 -19.45 15.67 5.25
C LEU A 15 -20.58 15.50 4.25
N SER A 16 -21.65 16.31 4.36
CA SER A 16 -22.78 16.24 3.44
C SER A 16 -22.40 16.56 1.99
N LYS A 17 -21.40 17.44 1.79
CA LYS A 17 -20.81 17.75 0.47
C LYS A 17 -19.88 16.64 -0.01
N LEU A 18 -19.06 16.08 0.88
CA LEU A 18 -18.12 15.02 0.53
C LEU A 18 -18.82 13.67 0.31
N TYR A 19 -19.89 13.38 1.05
CA TYR A 19 -20.63 12.12 1.00
C TYR A 19 -22.11 12.40 0.69
N PRO A 20 -22.43 12.68 -0.58
CA PRO A 20 -23.80 13.00 -1.01
C PRO A 20 -24.77 11.88 -0.65
N LYS A 21 -26.00 12.23 -0.24
CA LYS A 21 -27.01 11.27 0.24
C LYS A 21 -27.49 10.28 -0.83
N GLU A 22 -27.36 10.63 -2.10
CA GLU A 22 -27.67 9.82 -3.27
C GLU A 22 -26.64 8.72 -3.55
N LEU A 23 -25.45 8.80 -2.92
CA LEU A 23 -24.42 7.80 -3.02
C LEU A 23 -24.31 7.00 -1.71
N GLU A 24 -23.92 5.76 -1.82
CA GLU A 24 -23.62 4.85 -0.71
C GLU A 24 -22.19 4.34 -0.83
N LEU A 25 -21.39 4.56 0.21
CA LEU A 25 -20.01 4.07 0.27
C LEU A 25 -20.02 2.54 0.36
N GLN A 26 -19.26 1.87 -0.50
CA GLN A 26 -19.20 0.40 -0.58
C GLN A 26 -17.86 -0.17 -0.12
N LEU A 27 -16.75 0.49 -0.48
CA LEU A 27 -15.40 0.03 -0.21
C LEU A 27 -14.47 1.22 -0.03
N VAL A 28 -13.58 1.15 0.96
CA VAL A 28 -12.49 2.10 1.18
C VAL A 28 -11.16 1.36 1.16
N GLN A 29 -10.22 1.79 0.32
CA GLN A 29 -8.87 1.25 0.26
C GLN A 29 -7.86 2.35 0.53
N ILE A 30 -7.07 2.19 1.60
CA ILE A 30 -6.09 3.17 2.06
C ILE A 30 -4.68 2.65 1.76
N LEU A 31 -3.92 3.39 0.96
CA LEU A 31 -2.47 3.27 0.89
C LEU A 31 -1.87 4.27 1.89
N LEU A 32 -1.10 3.80 2.87
CA LEU A 32 -0.48 4.68 3.85
C LEU A 32 1.05 4.58 3.81
N ARG A 33 1.74 5.72 3.68
CA ARG A 33 3.18 5.80 3.89
C ARG A 33 3.49 5.52 5.35
N HIS A 34 4.57 4.76 5.62
CA HIS A 34 5.07 4.58 6.98
C HIS A 34 5.29 5.93 7.69
N GLY A 35 5.26 5.91 9.02
CA GLY A 35 5.55 7.06 9.87
C GLY A 35 7.00 7.50 9.83
N GLU A 36 7.35 8.45 10.69
CA GLU A 36 8.71 8.98 10.84
C GLU A 36 9.70 7.87 11.20
N ARG A 37 10.87 7.95 10.62
CA ARG A 37 11.95 6.98 10.79
C ARG A 37 13.32 7.66 10.87
N THR A 38 14.32 6.93 11.31
CA THR A 38 15.72 7.35 11.15
C THR A 38 16.11 7.38 9.67
N PRO A 39 17.18 8.11 9.30
CA PRO A 39 17.75 8.00 7.96
C PRO A 39 18.09 6.55 7.60
N VAL A 40 17.95 6.19 6.32
CA VAL A 40 18.31 4.82 5.86
C VAL A 40 19.80 4.55 5.90
N SER A 41 20.61 5.58 6.04
CA SER A 41 22.07 5.48 6.26
C SER A 41 22.54 6.68 7.08
N PRO A 42 23.49 6.51 8.00
CA PRO A 42 24.07 7.63 8.72
C PRO A 42 24.92 8.49 7.76
N ARG A 43 24.57 9.76 7.68
CA ARG A 43 25.23 10.78 6.83
C ARG A 43 25.51 12.02 7.65
N PHE A 44 26.42 12.85 7.17
CA PHE A 44 26.73 14.16 7.78
C PHE A 44 27.19 14.09 9.23
N GLN A 45 27.90 13.04 9.64
CA GLN A 45 28.49 12.93 10.98
C GLN A 45 29.52 14.05 11.23
N ASN A 46 30.17 14.53 10.17
CA ASN A 46 31.09 15.68 10.20
C ASN A 46 30.41 17.00 10.61
N THR A 47 29.08 17.04 10.69
CA THR A 47 28.32 18.19 11.22
C THR A 47 27.99 18.06 12.70
N GLY A 48 28.41 16.96 13.35
CA GLY A 48 28.01 16.60 14.71
C GLY A 48 26.69 15.82 14.78
N LEU A 49 26.10 15.44 13.64
CA LEU A 49 24.90 14.59 13.65
C LEU A 49 25.28 13.18 14.16
N PRO A 50 24.66 12.70 15.25
CA PRO A 50 24.97 11.37 15.77
C PRO A 50 24.52 10.29 14.77
N PRO A 51 25.30 9.21 14.59
CA PRO A 51 24.93 8.12 13.69
C PRO A 51 23.77 7.27 14.21
N TYR A 52 23.58 7.23 15.51
CA TYR A 52 22.57 6.43 16.20
C TYR A 52 21.63 7.32 17.02
N TRP A 53 20.34 7.07 16.92
CA TRP A 53 19.28 7.91 17.51
C TRP A 53 18.49 7.12 18.56
N PRO A 54 18.30 7.62 19.78
CA PRO A 54 17.60 6.92 20.85
C PRO A 54 16.08 7.16 20.83
N TYR A 55 15.46 7.03 19.66
CA TYR A 55 14.03 7.31 19.45
C TYR A 55 13.19 6.03 19.20
N CYS A 56 13.70 4.86 19.59
CA CYS A 56 13.05 3.57 19.38
C CYS A 56 12.86 2.83 20.72
N ASN A 57 12.00 3.37 21.60
CA ASN A 57 11.69 2.71 22.87
C ASN A 57 11.05 1.32 22.67
N ALA A 58 10.46 1.05 21.51
CA ALA A 58 10.02 -0.29 21.13
C ALA A 58 11.14 -1.34 21.23
N ALA A 59 12.42 -0.96 21.05
CA ALA A 59 13.56 -1.87 21.22
C ALA A 59 13.70 -2.46 22.64
N ARG A 60 13.02 -1.87 23.62
CA ARG A 60 12.94 -2.35 25.02
C ARG A 60 11.80 -3.34 25.25
N GLN A 61 10.88 -3.51 24.27
CA GLN A 61 9.60 -4.20 24.42
C GLN A 61 9.39 -5.25 23.31
N LEU A 62 10.46 -5.79 22.76
CA LEU A 62 10.36 -6.79 21.69
C LEU A 62 9.83 -8.11 22.26
N SER A 63 9.07 -8.80 21.45
CA SER A 63 8.51 -10.12 21.77
C SER A 63 8.61 -11.01 20.54
N SER A 64 9.07 -12.24 20.75
CA SER A 64 9.14 -13.27 19.72
C SER A 64 8.37 -14.49 20.15
N VAL A 65 7.68 -15.12 19.22
CA VAL A 65 7.05 -16.42 19.42
C VAL A 65 8.15 -17.47 19.44
N ILE A 66 8.16 -18.32 20.47
CA ILE A 66 9.09 -19.43 20.63
C ILE A 66 8.34 -20.74 20.86
N MET A 67 8.91 -21.84 20.40
CA MET A 67 8.40 -23.17 20.70
C MET A 67 8.77 -23.53 22.13
N SER A 68 7.80 -23.84 22.98
CA SER A 68 8.00 -24.13 24.40
C SER A 68 8.37 -25.60 24.66
N THR A 69 8.08 -26.48 23.70
CA THR A 69 8.38 -27.92 23.72
C THR A 69 8.77 -28.40 22.33
N THR A 70 9.05 -29.70 22.16
CA THR A 70 9.21 -30.32 20.84
C THR A 70 7.89 -30.55 20.09
N ASP A 71 6.76 -30.27 20.73
CA ASP A 71 5.43 -30.31 20.15
C ASP A 71 5.14 -29.00 19.41
N PHE A 72 5.00 -29.07 18.08
CA PHE A 72 4.73 -27.93 17.20
C PHE A 72 3.37 -27.24 17.42
N THR A 73 2.56 -27.73 18.33
CA THR A 73 1.28 -27.09 18.72
C THR A 73 1.41 -26.18 19.95
N GLN A 74 2.57 -26.16 20.63
CA GLN A 74 2.78 -25.42 21.86
C GLN A 74 3.81 -24.32 21.70
N TRP A 75 3.34 -23.10 21.87
CA TRP A 75 4.12 -21.89 21.69
C TRP A 75 4.05 -21.00 22.92
N ASP A 76 5.12 -20.25 23.16
CA ASP A 76 5.22 -19.24 24.20
C ASP A 76 5.80 -17.95 23.62
N GLN A 77 5.99 -16.92 24.44
CA GLN A 77 6.53 -15.63 24.04
C GLN A 77 7.77 -15.28 24.85
N LEU A 78 8.89 -15.08 24.18
CA LEU A 78 10.09 -14.49 24.77
C LEU A 78 10.01 -12.97 24.64
N LYS A 79 9.97 -12.25 25.76
CA LYS A 79 10.17 -10.80 25.81
C LYS A 79 11.66 -10.51 25.95
N TYR A 80 12.17 -9.61 25.12
CA TYR A 80 13.60 -9.26 25.13
C TYR A 80 13.81 -7.78 24.82
N ARG A 81 15.02 -7.30 25.08
CA ARG A 81 15.50 -5.97 24.69
C ARG A 81 16.56 -6.12 23.63
N ARG A 82 16.57 -5.23 22.64
CA ARG A 82 17.61 -5.17 21.64
C ARG A 82 18.58 -4.04 21.96
N ARG A 83 19.87 -4.32 21.90
CA ARG A 83 20.94 -3.34 21.77
C ARG A 83 21.66 -3.56 20.46
N MET A 84 22.24 -2.51 19.90
CA MET A 84 23.01 -2.60 18.67
C MET A 84 24.50 -2.62 18.99
N GLU A 85 25.24 -3.45 18.28
CA GLU A 85 26.69 -3.44 18.25
C GLU A 85 27.17 -2.68 17.01
N THR A 86 28.30 -1.99 17.12
CA THR A 86 28.99 -1.31 16.03
C THR A 86 30.50 -1.44 16.22
N PHE A 87 31.28 -0.96 15.29
CA PHE A 87 32.73 -0.92 15.40
C PHE A 87 33.19 0.34 16.14
N GLY A 88 34.11 0.18 17.10
CA GLY A 88 34.88 1.25 17.73
C GLY A 88 35.97 1.80 16.81
N ALA A 89 36.78 2.71 17.33
CA ALA A 89 37.84 3.36 16.56
C ALA A 89 38.96 2.42 16.09
N ASP A 90 39.10 1.30 16.76
CA ASP A 90 40.12 0.25 16.51
C ASP A 90 39.48 -1.04 15.93
N ASP A 91 38.30 -0.92 15.33
CA ASP A 91 37.49 -2.03 14.84
C ASP A 91 37.05 -3.05 15.92
N SER A 92 37.28 -2.74 17.22
CA SER A 92 36.71 -3.54 18.30
C SER A 92 35.18 -3.39 18.39
N PRO A 93 34.43 -4.42 18.82
CA PRO A 93 33.01 -4.34 19.00
C PRO A 93 32.63 -3.41 20.17
N VAL A 94 31.76 -2.46 19.91
CA VAL A 94 31.22 -1.55 20.95
C VAL A 94 29.69 -1.49 20.84
N ILE A 95 29.02 -1.22 21.94
CA ILE A 95 27.57 -1.00 21.93
C ILE A 95 27.29 0.41 21.38
N ALA A 96 26.46 0.50 20.34
CA ALA A 96 26.02 1.76 19.78
C ALA A 96 25.22 2.55 20.81
N SER A 97 25.52 3.84 20.93
CA SER A 97 24.84 4.75 21.88
C SER A 97 24.30 5.99 21.18
N GLY A 98 23.27 6.56 21.77
CA GLY A 98 22.79 7.89 21.44
C GLY A 98 23.73 8.99 21.95
N PRO A 99 23.45 10.27 21.63
CA PRO A 99 24.34 11.41 21.94
C PRO A 99 24.56 11.66 23.45
N SER A 100 23.67 11.15 24.31
CA SER A 100 23.80 11.23 25.77
C SER A 100 24.13 9.87 26.41
N ASN A 101 24.79 8.98 25.66
CA ASN A 101 25.14 7.61 26.07
C ASN A 101 23.92 6.71 26.34
N GLU A 102 22.83 6.91 25.63
CA GLU A 102 21.69 5.99 25.66
C GLU A 102 22.02 4.71 24.88
N PHE A 103 21.93 3.56 25.52
CA PHE A 103 22.18 2.24 24.91
C PHE A 103 20.88 1.52 24.55
N ASP A 104 19.86 1.70 25.36
CA ASP A 104 18.54 1.17 25.13
C ASP A 104 17.75 2.17 24.26
N ALA A 105 16.83 1.69 23.46
CA ALA A 105 16.04 2.50 22.53
C ALA A 105 16.79 3.05 21.31
N VAL A 106 18.01 2.61 21.02
CA VAL A 106 18.73 2.98 19.80
C VAL A 106 18.04 2.37 18.59
N CYS A 107 17.71 3.23 17.62
CA CYS A 107 17.10 2.83 16.37
C CYS A 107 18.13 2.24 15.39
N GLN A 108 17.69 1.24 14.63
CA GLN A 108 18.42 0.82 13.42
C GLN A 108 18.28 1.86 12.30
N PRO A 109 19.20 1.92 11.33
CA PRO A 109 19.00 2.75 10.13
C PRO A 109 17.68 2.42 9.42
N GLY A 110 16.89 3.45 9.14
CA GLY A 110 15.58 3.31 8.49
C GLY A 110 14.47 2.72 9.36
N GLU A 111 14.68 2.57 10.65
CA GLU A 111 13.68 2.05 11.60
C GLU A 111 12.62 3.10 11.93
N LEU A 112 11.36 2.66 12.04
CA LEU A 112 10.24 3.46 12.51
C LEU A 112 10.52 3.94 13.93
N THR A 113 10.47 5.25 14.17
CA THR A 113 10.68 5.83 15.50
C THR A 113 9.39 5.81 16.32
N ASP A 114 9.51 6.12 17.62
CA ASP A 114 8.34 6.28 18.50
C ASP A 114 7.38 7.35 17.97
N LYS A 115 7.93 8.43 17.37
CA LYS A 115 7.12 9.45 16.71
C LYS A 115 6.36 8.87 15.52
N GLY A 116 7.02 8.05 14.70
CA GLY A 116 6.35 7.39 13.57
C GLY A 116 5.24 6.44 14.01
N ARG A 117 5.42 5.77 15.14
CA ARG A 117 4.35 4.94 15.75
C ARG A 117 3.17 5.79 16.22
N GLN A 118 3.45 6.95 16.85
CA GLN A 118 2.41 7.88 17.30
C GLN A 118 1.62 8.48 16.13
N THR A 119 2.29 8.94 15.08
CA THR A 119 1.63 9.58 13.94
C THR A 119 0.78 8.59 13.13
N THR A 120 1.23 7.35 12.98
CA THR A 120 0.45 6.30 12.30
C THR A 120 -0.70 5.78 13.15
N LEU A 121 -0.55 5.70 14.47
CA LEU A 121 -1.66 5.46 15.40
C LEU A 121 -2.72 6.55 15.27
N ALA A 122 -2.30 7.82 15.29
CA ALA A 122 -3.19 8.97 15.15
C ALA A 122 -3.90 8.98 13.77
N LEU A 123 -3.23 8.52 12.69
CA LEU A 123 -3.89 8.31 11.39
C LEU A 123 -5.02 7.30 11.53
N GLY A 124 -4.78 6.16 12.16
CA GLY A 124 -5.81 5.15 12.40
C GLY A 124 -7.00 5.71 13.19
N GLN A 125 -6.75 6.50 14.22
CA GLN A 125 -7.80 7.16 15.01
C GLN A 125 -8.63 8.15 14.17
N ARG A 126 -7.99 8.94 13.30
CA ARG A 126 -8.72 9.85 12.38
C ARG A 126 -9.56 9.10 11.37
N LEU A 127 -9.03 8.01 10.81
CA LEU A 127 -9.78 7.15 9.89
C LEU A 127 -10.98 6.51 10.60
N ARG A 128 -10.82 6.06 11.87
CA ARG A 128 -11.93 5.59 12.70
C ARG A 128 -12.99 6.67 12.86
N HIS A 129 -12.56 7.87 13.27
CA HIS A 129 -13.49 8.98 13.47
C HIS A 129 -14.32 9.25 12.21
N LEU A 130 -13.69 9.24 11.03
CA LEU A 130 -14.40 9.45 9.78
C LEU A 130 -15.31 8.27 9.40
N TYR A 131 -14.76 7.05 9.27
CA TYR A 131 -15.48 5.92 8.67
C TYR A 131 -16.33 5.11 9.66
N VAL A 132 -16.07 5.20 10.95
CA VAL A 132 -16.86 4.53 12.00
C VAL A 132 -17.80 5.53 12.67
N ASP A 133 -17.24 6.63 13.23
CA ASP A 133 -18.05 7.50 14.09
C ASP A 133 -18.95 8.44 13.28
N GLN A 134 -18.42 9.13 12.25
CA GLN A 134 -19.17 10.11 11.47
C GLN A 134 -20.01 9.45 10.36
N LEU A 135 -19.42 8.57 9.55
CA LEU A 135 -20.10 7.96 8.40
C LEU A 135 -20.85 6.68 8.73
N GLN A 136 -20.60 6.06 9.88
CA GLN A 136 -21.18 4.78 10.27
C GLN A 136 -21.03 3.69 9.18
N PHE A 137 -19.98 3.81 8.37
CA PHE A 137 -19.66 2.87 7.29
C PHE A 137 -19.13 1.54 7.83
N MET A 138 -18.28 1.61 8.85
CA MET A 138 -17.77 0.46 9.56
C MET A 138 -18.42 0.37 10.95
N PRO A 139 -18.58 -0.84 11.52
CA PRO A 139 -19.23 -1.02 12.82
C PRO A 139 -18.37 -0.44 13.96
N GLN A 140 -19.05 0.01 15.03
CA GLN A 140 -18.39 0.52 16.25
C GLN A 140 -17.61 -0.56 17.01
N LEU A 141 -18.11 -1.79 17.01
CA LEU A 141 -17.53 -2.97 17.65
C LEU A 141 -17.38 -4.08 16.61
N ILE A 142 -16.22 -4.74 16.54
CA ILE A 142 -15.96 -5.86 15.65
C ILE A 142 -15.69 -7.16 16.42
N ALA A 143 -16.18 -8.26 15.88
CA ALA A 143 -15.94 -9.62 16.40
C ALA A 143 -14.79 -10.33 15.66
N ASP A 144 -14.48 -9.93 14.43
CA ASP A 144 -13.42 -10.47 13.57
C ASP A 144 -12.93 -9.40 12.59
N SER A 145 -11.96 -9.73 11.76
CA SER A 145 -11.42 -8.85 10.72
C SER A 145 -11.79 -9.29 9.29
N ASP A 146 -12.84 -10.07 9.10
CA ASP A 146 -13.19 -10.67 7.79
C ASP A 146 -13.51 -9.62 6.72
N SER A 147 -14.14 -8.51 7.10
CA SER A 147 -14.40 -7.37 6.20
C SER A 147 -13.22 -6.41 6.05
N ILE A 148 -12.07 -6.71 6.65
CA ILE A 148 -10.90 -5.84 6.67
C ILE A 148 -9.72 -6.53 6.00
N TYR A 149 -9.15 -5.90 4.98
CA TYR A 149 -7.93 -6.34 4.32
C TYR A 149 -6.74 -5.55 4.83
N LEU A 150 -5.78 -6.22 5.46
CA LEU A 150 -4.53 -5.61 5.90
C LEU A 150 -3.37 -6.16 5.07
N ARG A 151 -2.58 -5.26 4.49
CA ARG A 151 -1.37 -5.60 3.75
C ARG A 151 -0.23 -4.66 4.10
N ALA A 152 1.00 -5.16 4.10
CA ALA A 152 2.20 -4.34 4.20
C ALA A 152 3.29 -4.86 3.27
N THR A 153 4.21 -3.98 2.86
CA THR A 153 5.49 -4.45 2.34
C THR A 153 6.21 -5.24 3.44
N PRO A 154 7.10 -6.19 3.11
CA PRO A 154 7.86 -6.95 4.11
C PRO A 154 8.91 -6.11 4.84
N ILE A 155 8.91 -4.79 4.65
CA ILE A 155 9.83 -3.86 5.30
C ILE A 155 9.27 -3.47 6.68
N PRO A 156 10.02 -3.70 7.79
CA PRO A 156 9.49 -3.56 9.16
C PRO A 156 8.75 -2.25 9.44
N ARG A 157 9.30 -1.10 9.02
CA ARG A 157 8.66 0.20 9.25
C ARG A 157 7.27 0.35 8.63
N ALA A 158 7.01 -0.29 7.48
CA ALA A 158 5.70 -0.25 6.83
C ALA A 158 4.73 -1.23 7.52
N LEU A 159 5.21 -2.42 7.89
CA LEU A 159 4.46 -3.41 8.65
C LEU A 159 4.03 -2.82 10.01
N GLU A 160 4.96 -2.26 10.77
CA GLU A 160 4.65 -1.63 12.06
C GLU A 160 3.67 -0.45 11.90
N SER A 161 3.79 0.33 10.83
CA SER A 161 2.88 1.45 10.57
C SER A 161 1.44 0.99 10.33
N VAL A 162 1.22 -0.10 9.58
CA VAL A 162 -0.13 -0.65 9.39
C VAL A 162 -0.69 -1.25 10.67
N GLN A 163 0.16 -1.88 11.48
CA GLN A 163 -0.23 -2.36 12.82
C GLN A 163 -0.71 -1.22 13.71
N GLN A 164 0.04 -0.11 13.76
CA GLN A 164 -0.37 1.08 14.52
C GLN A 164 -1.66 1.70 13.98
N ALA A 165 -1.79 1.83 12.65
CA ALA A 165 -2.99 2.37 12.02
C ALA A 165 -4.22 1.50 12.31
N PHE A 166 -4.10 0.17 12.21
CA PHE A 166 -5.17 -0.75 12.57
C PHE A 166 -5.53 -0.66 14.05
N TRP A 167 -4.53 -0.58 14.94
CA TRP A 167 -4.75 -0.41 16.38
C TRP A 167 -5.49 0.89 16.71
N GLY A 168 -5.18 1.98 15.99
CA GLY A 168 -5.90 3.24 16.13
C GLY A 168 -7.31 3.19 15.56
N PHE A 169 -7.52 2.43 14.49
CA PHE A 169 -8.81 2.27 13.84
C PHE A 169 -9.76 1.37 14.66
N TYR A 170 -9.26 0.25 15.18
CA TYR A 170 -9.99 -0.64 16.09
C TYR A 170 -9.15 -0.91 17.35
N PRO A 171 -9.18 -0.01 18.34
CA PRO A 171 -8.52 -0.24 19.63
C PRO A 171 -9.16 -1.43 20.37
N PRO A 172 -8.52 -1.99 21.39
CA PRO A 172 -9.08 -3.13 22.17
C PRO A 172 -10.50 -2.91 22.67
N SER A 173 -10.86 -1.68 23.04
CA SER A 173 -12.22 -1.31 23.47
C SER A 173 -13.29 -1.39 22.36
N ALA A 174 -12.87 -1.49 21.11
CA ALA A 174 -13.74 -1.60 19.94
C ALA A 174 -13.72 -3.00 19.30
N ARG A 175 -13.22 -4.00 20.05
CA ARG A 175 -13.19 -5.41 19.67
C ARG A 175 -13.90 -6.26 20.73
N THR A 176 -14.48 -7.35 20.32
CA THR A 176 -15.01 -8.35 21.28
C THR A 176 -13.89 -9.00 22.07
N ALA A 177 -14.21 -9.61 23.20
CA ALA A 177 -13.20 -10.25 24.07
C ALA A 177 -12.48 -11.42 23.40
N ASP A 178 -13.16 -12.09 22.48
CA ASP A 178 -12.71 -13.23 21.70
C ASP A 178 -12.25 -12.85 20.28
N PHE A 179 -11.94 -11.56 20.05
CA PHE A 179 -11.47 -11.08 18.76
C PHE A 179 -10.20 -11.82 18.32
N PRO A 180 -10.21 -12.53 17.18
CA PRO A 180 -9.06 -13.28 16.71
C PRO A 180 -7.94 -12.35 16.23
N PRO A 181 -6.69 -12.83 16.20
CA PRO A 181 -5.59 -12.07 15.60
C PRO A 181 -5.90 -11.68 14.14
N PRO A 182 -5.79 -10.40 13.76
CA PRO A 182 -6.02 -9.98 12.39
C PRO A 182 -4.92 -10.52 11.47
N THR A 183 -5.30 -10.92 10.26
CA THR A 183 -4.34 -11.34 9.23
C THR A 183 -3.73 -10.12 8.55
N ILE A 184 -2.39 -10.03 8.52
CA ILE A 184 -1.65 -9.03 7.73
C ILE A 184 -0.93 -9.75 6.59
N ILE A 185 -1.29 -9.43 5.36
CA ILE A 185 -0.72 -10.03 4.16
C ILE A 185 0.60 -9.35 3.82
N THR A 186 1.62 -10.17 3.54
CA THR A 186 2.91 -9.72 3.01
C THR A 186 3.29 -10.60 1.81
N ARG A 187 4.06 -10.05 0.86
CA ARG A 187 4.61 -10.82 -0.25
C ARG A 187 6.12 -11.03 -0.07
N ASN A 188 6.66 -12.01 -0.77
CA ASN A 188 8.10 -12.14 -0.92
C ASN A 188 8.66 -10.84 -1.52
N PRO A 189 9.79 -10.30 -1.02
CA PRO A 189 10.42 -9.10 -1.58
C PRO A 189 10.60 -9.12 -3.10
N ALA A 190 10.93 -10.27 -3.69
CA ALA A 190 11.09 -10.42 -5.14
C ALA A 190 9.78 -10.30 -5.94
N GLU A 191 8.63 -10.43 -5.29
CA GLU A 191 7.30 -10.42 -5.90
C GLU A 191 6.44 -9.26 -5.39
N GLU A 192 7.02 -8.39 -4.56
CA GLU A 192 6.30 -7.26 -3.96
C GLU A 192 5.99 -6.19 -5.01
N THR A 193 4.71 -5.84 -5.09
CA THR A 193 4.18 -4.82 -6.01
C THR A 193 3.60 -3.60 -5.29
N LEU A 194 3.64 -3.59 -3.94
CA LEU A 194 3.19 -2.47 -3.12
C LEU A 194 4.24 -1.33 -3.06
N PHE A 195 5.36 -1.50 -3.69
CA PHE A 195 6.32 -0.43 -4.01
C PHE A 195 6.92 -0.65 -5.41
N PRO A 196 7.45 0.40 -6.05
CA PRO A 196 8.21 0.27 -7.30
C PRO A 196 9.44 -0.62 -7.08
N ASN A 197 9.44 -1.83 -7.61
CA ASN A 197 10.42 -2.88 -7.31
C ASN A 197 11.49 -2.99 -8.41
N ASP A 198 12.37 -2.01 -8.49
CA ASP A 198 13.46 -1.94 -9.47
C ASP A 198 14.55 -2.99 -9.21
N ALA A 199 14.71 -3.44 -7.97
CA ALA A 199 15.68 -4.47 -7.60
C ALA A 199 15.32 -5.85 -8.16
N SER A 200 14.03 -6.19 -8.24
CA SER A 200 13.55 -7.51 -8.68
C SER A 200 12.95 -7.52 -10.10
N CYS A 201 12.65 -6.35 -10.65
CA CYS A 201 12.13 -6.19 -12.01
C CYS A 201 13.23 -5.63 -12.92
N ARG A 202 13.93 -6.49 -13.68
CA ARG A 202 15.10 -6.10 -14.49
C ARG A 202 14.80 -4.95 -15.45
N ARG A 203 13.71 -5.04 -16.20
CA ARG A 203 13.31 -3.98 -17.16
C ARG A 203 12.99 -2.68 -16.41
N PHE A 204 12.25 -2.74 -15.32
CA PHE A 204 11.95 -1.55 -14.53
C PHE A 204 13.22 -0.90 -13.95
N GLY A 205 14.17 -1.72 -13.48
CA GLY A 205 15.48 -1.23 -13.03
C GLY A 205 16.30 -0.55 -14.14
N GLN A 206 16.21 -1.01 -15.41
CA GLN A 206 16.83 -0.32 -16.55
C GLN A 206 16.16 1.04 -16.80
N LEU A 207 14.82 1.06 -16.85
CA LEU A 207 14.06 2.29 -17.06
C LEU A 207 14.35 3.31 -15.95
N SER A 208 14.30 2.88 -14.69
CA SER A 208 14.55 3.72 -13.53
C SER A 208 15.93 4.38 -13.57
N ARG A 209 16.97 3.61 -13.92
CA ARG A 209 18.32 4.16 -14.09
C ARG A 209 18.43 5.16 -15.23
N ALA A 210 17.79 4.89 -16.37
CA ALA A 210 17.81 5.80 -17.52
C ALA A 210 17.12 7.14 -17.21
N PHE A 211 15.95 7.08 -16.56
CA PHE A 211 15.25 8.31 -16.14
C PHE A 211 16.05 9.09 -15.08
N ALA A 212 16.68 8.41 -14.12
CA ALA A 212 17.53 9.06 -13.13
C ALA A 212 18.78 9.69 -13.77
N GLN A 213 19.39 9.03 -14.76
CA GLN A 213 20.53 9.58 -15.51
C GLN A 213 20.12 10.84 -16.29
N ARG A 214 18.99 10.81 -17.00
CA ARG A 214 18.45 11.99 -17.70
C ARG A 214 18.15 13.14 -16.74
N CYS A 215 17.66 12.85 -15.52
CA CYS A 215 17.48 13.86 -14.50
C CYS A 215 18.82 14.47 -14.07
N ALA A 216 19.86 13.65 -13.88
CA ALA A 216 21.20 14.14 -13.56
C ALA A 216 21.75 15.07 -14.67
N GLU A 217 21.63 14.68 -15.94
CA GLU A 217 22.00 15.51 -17.10
C GLU A 217 21.26 16.87 -17.15
N ARG A 218 19.99 16.88 -16.77
CA ARG A 218 19.16 18.09 -16.73
C ARG A 218 19.54 19.04 -15.60
N TRP A 219 19.86 18.48 -14.40
CA TRP A 219 19.92 19.29 -13.19
C TRP A 219 21.33 19.55 -12.66
N ASN A 220 22.33 18.69 -12.90
CA ASN A 220 23.63 18.79 -12.23
C ASN A 220 24.33 20.12 -12.48
N ASP A 221 24.21 20.71 -13.67
CA ASP A 221 24.84 21.98 -14.04
C ASP A 221 23.85 23.18 -13.95
N SER A 222 22.65 22.98 -13.40
CA SER A 222 21.64 24.02 -13.27
C SER A 222 21.99 25.03 -12.17
N GLU A 223 21.42 26.23 -12.26
CA GLU A 223 21.53 27.26 -11.21
C GLU A 223 20.96 26.77 -9.86
N ASP A 224 19.88 25.99 -9.90
CA ASP A 224 19.29 25.36 -8.72
C ASP A 224 20.31 24.44 -8.02
N MET A 225 21.04 23.60 -8.77
CA MET A 225 22.06 22.71 -8.22
C MET A 225 23.30 23.47 -7.74
N GLN A 226 23.67 24.54 -8.41
CA GLN A 226 24.76 25.43 -7.96
C GLN A 226 24.38 26.11 -6.63
N TYR A 227 23.12 26.54 -6.48
CA TYR A 227 22.64 27.07 -5.21
C TYR A 227 22.76 26.04 -4.07
N LEU A 228 22.33 24.80 -4.29
CA LEU A 228 22.47 23.71 -3.32
C LEU A 228 23.95 23.44 -2.98
N SER A 229 24.83 23.42 -3.99
CA SER A 229 26.28 23.20 -3.81
C SER A 229 26.90 24.31 -2.97
N ASN A 230 26.53 25.58 -3.19
CA ASN A 230 27.02 26.70 -2.37
C ASN A 230 26.64 26.58 -0.90
N LEU A 231 25.49 25.97 -0.59
CA LEU A 231 25.05 25.76 0.79
C LEU A 231 25.67 24.53 1.44
N PHE A 232 25.81 23.42 0.69
CA PHE A 232 26.05 22.10 1.28
C PHE A 232 27.41 21.51 0.99
N SER A 233 28.19 21.93 -0.03
CA SER A 233 29.45 21.30 -0.42
C SER A 233 30.44 21.18 0.74
N LYS A 234 30.51 22.17 1.62
CA LYS A 234 31.40 22.11 2.81
C LYS A 234 31.06 20.97 3.80
N TYR A 235 29.89 20.37 3.68
CA TYR A 235 29.45 19.23 4.49
C TYR A 235 29.50 17.90 3.73
N MET A 236 29.69 17.97 2.40
CA MET A 236 29.84 16.79 1.58
C MET A 236 31.25 16.17 1.78
N PRO A 237 31.41 14.84 1.60
CA PRO A 237 32.72 14.22 1.56
C PRO A 237 33.64 14.95 0.55
N ASP A 238 34.89 15.18 0.94
CA ASP A 238 35.90 15.88 0.13
C ASP A 238 35.43 17.25 -0.42
N GLN A 239 34.49 17.86 0.24
CA GLN A 239 33.83 19.10 -0.19
C GLN A 239 33.28 19.05 -1.62
N ALA A 240 32.86 17.87 -2.06
CA ALA A 240 32.31 17.64 -3.39
C ALA A 240 31.05 18.46 -3.64
N LYS A 241 30.82 18.78 -4.91
CA LYS A 241 29.54 19.40 -5.32
C LYS A 241 28.36 18.47 -5.05
N VAL A 242 27.22 19.05 -4.70
CA VAL A 242 25.96 18.33 -4.66
C VAL A 242 25.50 18.04 -6.09
N ALA A 243 25.02 16.86 -6.35
CA ALA A 243 24.47 16.44 -7.64
C ALA A 243 23.38 15.39 -7.42
N VAL A 244 22.55 15.15 -8.43
CA VAL A 244 21.53 14.08 -8.38
C VAL A 244 22.19 12.74 -8.03
N ASP A 245 23.32 12.44 -8.66
CA ASP A 245 24.09 11.19 -8.57
C ASP A 245 25.37 11.29 -7.72
N SER A 246 25.58 12.39 -6.98
CA SER A 246 26.71 12.55 -6.05
C SER A 246 26.71 11.51 -4.92
N ARG A 247 27.75 11.52 -4.09
CA ARG A 247 27.85 10.65 -2.90
C ARG A 247 27.98 11.50 -1.63
N PRO A 248 26.92 11.60 -0.80
CA PRO A 248 25.57 11.02 -0.97
C PRO A 248 24.79 11.65 -2.13
N ARG A 249 23.91 10.87 -2.78
CA ARG A 249 22.98 11.38 -3.80
C ARG A 249 22.08 12.46 -3.21
N LEU A 250 21.51 13.33 -4.07
CA LEU A 250 20.58 14.38 -3.63
C LEU A 250 19.38 13.78 -2.86
N SER A 251 18.86 12.64 -3.30
CA SER A 251 17.78 11.92 -2.59
C SER A 251 18.22 11.42 -1.19
N GLY A 252 19.50 11.08 -1.00
CA GLY A 252 20.07 10.75 0.31
C GLY A 252 20.25 11.97 1.21
N VAL A 253 20.56 13.14 0.63
CA VAL A 253 20.57 14.42 1.36
C VAL A 253 19.16 14.74 1.84
N MET A 254 18.16 14.64 0.94
CA MET A 254 16.75 14.83 1.26
C MET A 254 16.26 13.89 2.37
N ASP A 255 16.62 12.60 2.29
CA ASP A 255 16.28 11.60 3.31
C ASP A 255 16.75 12.05 4.71
N THR A 256 18.00 12.50 4.82
CA THR A 256 18.57 12.92 6.09
C THR A 256 17.93 14.23 6.59
N ILE A 257 17.71 15.22 5.70
CA ILE A 257 17.01 16.45 6.06
C ILE A 257 15.61 16.13 6.60
N ASN A 258 14.85 15.29 5.91
CA ASN A 258 13.50 14.95 6.31
C ASN A 258 13.47 14.19 7.65
N ALA A 259 14.36 13.23 7.85
CA ALA A 259 14.44 12.51 9.11
C ALA A 259 14.83 13.44 10.28
N THR A 260 15.84 14.30 10.09
CA THR A 260 16.29 15.23 11.15
C THR A 260 15.27 16.34 11.43
N ASP A 261 14.54 16.81 10.41
CA ASP A 261 13.48 17.80 10.57
C ASP A 261 12.32 17.27 11.39
N ALA A 262 12.01 15.97 11.22
CA ALA A 262 10.94 15.30 11.95
C ALA A 262 11.25 15.08 13.44
N HIS A 263 12.51 15.11 13.88
CA HIS A 263 12.90 14.70 15.22
C HIS A 263 13.49 15.83 16.06
N GLY A 264 13.87 15.55 17.29
CA GLY A 264 14.27 16.50 18.30
C GLY A 264 15.60 17.23 18.05
N PRO A 265 15.96 18.22 18.92
CA PRO A 265 17.09 19.12 18.70
C PRO A 265 18.44 18.40 18.67
N ALA A 266 18.61 17.30 19.39
CA ALA A 266 19.85 16.52 19.46
C ALA A 266 20.25 15.83 18.12
N THR A 267 19.31 15.77 17.16
CA THR A 267 19.49 15.15 15.85
C THR A 267 19.26 16.14 14.72
N LYS A 268 19.55 17.42 14.92
CA LYS A 268 19.41 18.44 13.88
C LYS A 268 20.70 18.61 13.10
N LEU A 269 20.55 18.84 11.80
CA LEU A 269 21.61 19.34 10.92
C LEU A 269 21.82 20.84 11.13
N PRO A 270 22.93 21.42 10.66
CA PRO A 270 23.10 22.87 10.58
C PRO A 270 21.93 23.57 9.87
N LYS A 271 21.59 24.79 10.29
CA LYS A 271 20.42 25.53 9.80
C LYS A 271 20.30 25.67 8.28
N HIS A 272 21.43 25.65 7.57
CA HIS A 272 21.47 25.78 6.10
C HIS A 272 20.72 24.64 5.39
N PHE A 273 20.66 23.44 5.99
CA PHE A 273 19.91 22.30 5.44
C PHE A 273 18.39 22.51 5.49
N TYR A 274 17.92 23.44 6.31
CA TYR A 274 16.50 23.76 6.45
C TYR A 274 16.11 25.06 5.73
N ASP A 275 17.00 25.60 4.89
CA ASP A 275 16.69 26.75 4.06
C ASP A 275 15.45 26.46 3.18
N PRO A 276 14.40 27.29 3.21
CA PRO A 276 13.16 27.01 2.50
C PRO A 276 13.33 26.87 0.98
N LYS A 277 14.22 27.71 0.38
CA LYS A 277 14.50 27.65 -1.07
C LYS A 277 15.25 26.37 -1.41
N ALA A 278 16.25 25.99 -0.61
CA ALA A 278 16.99 24.74 -0.81
C ALA A 278 16.04 23.53 -0.73
N ARG A 279 15.14 23.49 0.24
CA ARG A 279 14.16 22.40 0.39
C ARG A 279 13.20 22.32 -0.78
N ALA A 280 12.72 23.46 -1.30
CA ALA A 280 11.86 23.49 -2.48
C ALA A 280 12.59 22.98 -3.74
N ILE A 281 13.87 23.36 -3.92
CA ILE A 281 14.70 22.88 -5.01
C ILE A 281 14.94 21.37 -4.91
N ILE A 282 15.31 20.87 -3.73
CA ILE A 282 15.54 19.43 -3.49
C ILE A 282 14.26 18.63 -3.79
N ASP A 283 13.12 19.12 -3.32
CA ASP A 283 11.83 18.45 -3.54
C ASP A 283 11.48 18.38 -5.03
N LYS A 284 11.62 19.51 -5.75
CA LYS A 284 11.40 19.62 -7.20
C LYS A 284 12.27 18.63 -7.99
N ILE A 285 13.57 18.58 -7.68
CA ILE A 285 14.52 17.71 -8.38
C ILE A 285 14.26 16.24 -8.04
N ALA A 286 13.97 15.93 -6.77
CA ALA A 286 13.65 14.57 -6.35
C ALA A 286 12.36 14.06 -6.98
N VAL A 287 11.33 14.91 -7.12
CA VAL A 287 10.09 14.56 -7.82
C VAL A 287 10.37 14.29 -9.31
N ASP A 288 11.23 15.07 -9.95
CA ASP A 288 11.63 14.81 -11.35
C ASP A 288 12.45 13.51 -11.47
N GLU A 289 13.43 13.28 -10.60
CA GLU A 289 14.26 12.08 -10.60
C GLU A 289 13.43 10.79 -10.48
N TRP A 290 12.49 10.76 -9.54
CA TRP A 290 11.80 9.53 -9.16
C TRP A 290 10.47 9.31 -9.88
N PHE A 291 9.83 10.37 -10.40
CA PHE A 291 8.46 10.26 -10.88
C PHE A 291 8.25 10.72 -12.33
N SER A 292 9.26 11.26 -13.02
CA SER A 292 9.14 11.63 -14.44
C SER A 292 8.79 10.43 -15.33
N GLY A 293 9.33 9.25 -15.02
CA GLY A 293 9.01 8.02 -15.75
C GLY A 293 7.52 7.67 -15.71
N TYR A 294 6.86 7.89 -14.58
CA TYR A 294 5.39 7.69 -14.47
C TYR A 294 4.59 8.72 -15.25
N LYS A 295 5.13 9.92 -15.45
CA LYS A 295 4.48 10.98 -16.23
C LYS A 295 4.61 10.75 -17.74
N GLU A 296 5.66 10.07 -18.18
CA GLU A 296 6.06 10.03 -19.60
C GLU A 296 5.88 8.66 -20.26
N SER A 297 5.94 7.53 -19.51
CA SER A 297 5.98 6.19 -20.09
C SER A 297 4.93 5.25 -19.50
N ALA A 298 4.09 4.66 -20.37
CA ALA A 298 3.11 3.64 -19.98
C ALA A 298 3.81 2.36 -19.48
N GLU A 299 4.94 1.99 -20.09
CA GLU A 299 5.74 0.84 -19.66
C GLU A 299 6.27 1.06 -18.23
N TYR A 300 6.77 2.27 -17.93
CA TYR A 300 7.23 2.63 -16.59
C TYR A 300 6.11 2.51 -15.55
N ARG A 301 4.91 3.01 -15.88
CA ARG A 301 3.72 2.87 -15.03
C ARG A 301 3.33 1.41 -14.82
N MET A 302 3.30 0.64 -15.90
CA MET A 302 2.92 -0.78 -15.88
C MET A 302 3.83 -1.60 -14.97
N LEU A 303 5.14 -1.42 -15.07
CA LEU A 303 6.12 -2.19 -14.31
C LEU A 303 6.26 -1.70 -12.86
N GLY A 304 6.15 -0.39 -12.63
CA GLY A 304 6.35 0.22 -11.32
C GLY A 304 5.18 0.02 -10.35
N VAL A 305 3.94 0.32 -10.77
CA VAL A 305 2.75 0.25 -9.90
C VAL A 305 1.49 -0.29 -10.58
N GLY A 306 1.57 -0.66 -11.85
CA GLY A 306 0.40 -1.12 -12.60
C GLY A 306 -0.28 -2.34 -11.97
N ALA A 307 0.50 -3.28 -11.45
CA ALA A 307 -0.02 -4.45 -10.74
C ALA A 307 -0.79 -4.05 -9.47
N LEU A 308 -0.29 -3.08 -8.70
CA LEU A 308 -0.98 -2.56 -7.51
C LEU A 308 -2.31 -1.87 -7.87
N LEU A 309 -2.31 -1.02 -8.88
CA LEU A 309 -3.52 -0.35 -9.36
C LEU A 309 -4.55 -1.38 -9.88
N GLY A 310 -4.09 -2.41 -10.56
CA GLY A 310 -4.89 -3.56 -10.98
C GLY A 310 -5.52 -4.29 -9.78
N ASP A 311 -4.76 -4.54 -8.72
CA ASP A 311 -5.25 -5.18 -7.48
C ASP A 311 -6.34 -4.32 -6.80
N ILE A 312 -6.15 -3.00 -6.73
CA ILE A 312 -7.12 -2.05 -6.16
C ILE A 312 -8.42 -2.07 -6.98
N THR A 313 -8.30 -2.00 -8.30
CA THR A 313 -9.47 -2.00 -9.23
C THR A 313 -10.19 -3.34 -9.22
N SER A 314 -9.44 -4.45 -9.13
CA SER A 314 -10.03 -5.79 -9.04
C SER A 314 -10.88 -5.97 -7.78
N ARG A 315 -10.44 -5.44 -6.62
CA ARG A 315 -11.27 -5.46 -5.41
C ARG A 315 -12.53 -4.63 -5.58
N MET A 316 -12.45 -3.48 -6.25
CA MET A 316 -13.65 -2.67 -6.55
C MET A 316 -14.64 -3.45 -7.42
N ALA A 317 -14.17 -4.05 -8.51
CA ALA A 317 -15.01 -4.84 -9.39
C ALA A 317 -15.59 -6.09 -8.69
N GLY A 318 -14.78 -6.78 -7.88
CA GLY A 318 -15.24 -7.90 -7.05
C GLY A 318 -16.31 -7.50 -6.03
N SER A 319 -16.16 -6.33 -5.41
CA SER A 319 -17.19 -5.76 -4.51
C SER A 319 -18.50 -5.48 -5.26
N VAL A 320 -18.44 -5.04 -6.52
CA VAL A 320 -19.62 -4.81 -7.37
C VAL A 320 -20.34 -6.11 -7.71
N GLU A 321 -19.60 -7.18 -7.98
CA GLU A 321 -20.17 -8.50 -8.30
C GLU A 321 -20.89 -9.12 -7.11
N GLY A 322 -20.48 -8.79 -5.88
CA GLY A 322 -21.10 -9.31 -4.65
C GLY A 322 -21.02 -10.83 -4.50
N ASN A 323 -20.11 -11.47 -5.23
CA ASN A 323 -19.97 -12.93 -5.25
C ASN A 323 -19.02 -13.47 -4.16
N GLY A 324 -18.56 -12.61 -3.26
CA GLY A 324 -17.63 -12.95 -2.20
C GLY A 324 -16.18 -13.19 -2.67
N ARG A 325 -15.88 -12.93 -3.95
CA ARG A 325 -14.55 -13.07 -4.53
C ARG A 325 -13.97 -11.69 -4.84
N ASP A 326 -13.28 -11.08 -3.89
CA ASP A 326 -12.75 -9.71 -4.01
C ASP A 326 -11.48 -9.61 -4.88
N GLY A 327 -11.33 -10.48 -5.86
CA GLY A 327 -10.22 -10.47 -6.81
C GLY A 327 -8.87 -10.88 -6.20
N LEU A 328 -8.83 -11.27 -4.93
CA LEU A 328 -7.61 -11.64 -4.21
C LEU A 328 -7.34 -13.16 -4.19
N LEU A 329 -8.33 -13.97 -4.52
CA LEU A 329 -8.22 -15.43 -4.51
C LEU A 329 -7.49 -15.96 -5.75
N GLU A 330 -6.28 -15.50 -5.98
CA GLU A 330 -5.38 -16.11 -6.97
C GLU A 330 -4.66 -17.35 -6.42
N ILE A 331 -4.71 -17.57 -5.12
CA ILE A 331 -4.12 -18.73 -4.47
C ILE A 331 -5.19 -19.81 -4.37
N GLY A 332 -5.39 -20.46 -5.51
CA GLY A 332 -6.11 -21.73 -5.66
C GLY A 332 -7.38 -21.86 -4.83
N GLU A 333 -8.50 -22.10 -5.50
CA GLU A 333 -9.72 -22.58 -4.88
C GLU A 333 -9.43 -23.87 -4.11
N ARG A 334 -8.93 -23.77 -2.89
CA ARG A 334 -9.04 -24.90 -1.98
C ARG A 334 -10.49 -24.94 -1.53
N PRO A 335 -11.21 -26.06 -1.75
CA PRO A 335 -12.52 -26.23 -1.14
C PRO A 335 -12.33 -25.98 0.35
N HIS A 336 -13.14 -25.10 0.91
CA HIS A 336 -13.15 -24.83 2.33
C HIS A 336 -13.25 -26.16 3.08
N SER A 337 -12.19 -26.55 3.77
CA SER A 337 -12.33 -27.60 4.75
C SER A 337 -13.22 -27.02 5.85
N SER A 338 -14.37 -27.62 6.03
CA SER A 338 -15.42 -27.21 6.97
C SER A 338 -14.99 -27.22 8.44
N SER A 339 -13.71 -27.44 8.74
CA SER A 339 -13.17 -27.53 10.10
C SER A 339 -12.67 -26.22 10.68
N ASP A 340 -12.33 -25.21 9.84
CA ASP A 340 -11.91 -23.89 10.32
C ASP A 340 -13.07 -22.92 10.13
N GLY A 341 -13.90 -22.74 11.08
CA GLY A 341 -15.16 -22.00 11.13
C GLY A 341 -15.26 -20.60 10.48
N GLY A 342 -14.57 -20.34 9.43
CA GLY A 342 -14.74 -19.19 8.52
C GLY A 342 -14.49 -17.80 9.12
N ARG A 343 -14.30 -17.67 10.43
CA ARG A 343 -14.11 -16.40 11.12
C ARG A 343 -12.63 -16.12 11.39
N GLY A 344 -12.24 -14.86 11.25
CA GLY A 344 -10.93 -14.39 11.69
C GLY A 344 -9.82 -14.50 10.66
N ARG A 345 -10.11 -14.87 9.40
CA ARG A 345 -9.10 -14.97 8.33
C ARG A 345 -8.64 -13.58 7.86
N GLY A 346 -9.57 -12.63 7.80
CA GLY A 346 -9.33 -11.24 7.40
C GLY A 346 -9.12 -11.07 5.89
N GLY A 347 -9.95 -10.26 5.26
CA GLY A 347 -9.76 -9.77 3.91
C GLY A 347 -9.97 -10.78 2.78
N GLU A 348 -10.75 -11.83 2.99
CA GLU A 348 -10.99 -12.87 1.99
C GLU A 348 -12.27 -12.63 1.19
N THR A 349 -13.32 -12.14 1.82
CA THR A 349 -14.61 -11.89 1.16
C THR A 349 -15.32 -10.70 1.78
N GLY A 350 -16.08 -9.94 0.97
CA GLY A 350 -16.88 -8.83 1.48
C GLY A 350 -16.09 -7.70 2.12
N ILE A 351 -14.89 -7.43 1.60
CA ILE A 351 -14.00 -6.37 2.11
C ILE A 351 -14.69 -5.02 2.02
N LYS A 352 -14.80 -4.33 3.16
CA LYS A 352 -15.25 -2.95 3.23
C LYS A 352 -14.10 -1.97 3.42
N LEU A 353 -13.09 -2.36 4.18
CA LEU A 353 -11.91 -1.53 4.46
C LEU A 353 -10.62 -2.28 4.12
N ALA A 354 -9.73 -1.62 3.38
CA ALA A 354 -8.38 -2.10 3.15
C ALA A 354 -7.36 -1.07 3.66
N LEU A 355 -6.37 -1.52 4.43
CA LEU A 355 -5.23 -0.73 4.87
C LEU A 355 -3.94 -1.36 4.34
N SER A 356 -3.16 -0.62 3.55
CA SER A 356 -1.90 -1.10 2.95
C SER A 356 -0.74 -0.21 3.37
N GLY A 357 0.16 -0.75 4.20
CA GLY A 357 1.38 -0.05 4.65
C GLY A 357 2.45 -0.05 3.56
N CYS A 358 2.83 1.13 3.09
CA CYS A 358 3.72 1.32 1.95
C CYS A 358 4.69 2.52 2.13
N HIS A 359 5.14 3.10 1.02
CA HIS A 359 6.20 4.10 0.96
C HIS A 359 5.75 5.36 0.22
N ASP A 360 6.53 6.43 0.35
CA ASP A 360 6.38 7.69 -0.41
C ASP A 360 6.36 7.44 -1.93
N THR A 361 7.29 6.61 -2.41
CA THR A 361 7.39 6.23 -3.83
C THR A 361 6.13 5.52 -4.32
N THR A 362 5.47 4.72 -3.49
CA THR A 362 4.20 4.06 -3.84
C THR A 362 3.08 5.08 -4.06
N LEU A 363 2.94 6.03 -3.12
CA LEU A 363 1.87 7.04 -3.20
C LEU A 363 2.05 7.93 -4.42
N ALA A 364 3.25 8.48 -4.60
CA ALA A 364 3.53 9.37 -5.73
C ALA A 364 3.44 8.64 -7.08
N ALA A 365 3.92 7.39 -7.16
CA ALA A 365 3.81 6.58 -8.37
C ALA A 365 2.35 6.26 -8.74
N ALA A 366 1.51 5.91 -7.76
CA ALA A 366 0.09 5.67 -7.98
C ALA A 366 -0.64 6.94 -8.49
N LEU A 367 -0.45 8.07 -7.82
CA LEU A 367 -1.03 9.35 -8.23
C LEU A 367 -0.51 9.81 -9.60
N SER A 368 0.81 9.71 -9.83
CA SER A 368 1.41 10.06 -11.13
C SER A 368 0.86 9.19 -12.26
N SER A 369 0.70 7.89 -12.03
CA SER A 369 0.15 6.95 -13.02
C SER A 369 -1.30 7.23 -13.38
N LEU A 370 -2.05 7.79 -12.43
CA LEU A 370 -3.44 8.22 -12.63
C LEU A 370 -3.56 9.67 -13.14
N GLY A 371 -2.45 10.37 -13.41
CA GLY A 371 -2.46 11.77 -13.84
C GLY A 371 -2.90 12.75 -12.75
N ALA A 372 -2.80 12.35 -11.48
CA ALA A 372 -3.29 13.11 -10.32
C ALA A 372 -2.15 13.63 -9.40
N PHE A 373 -0.91 13.71 -9.90
CA PHE A 373 0.26 14.17 -9.12
C PHE A 373 0.83 15.49 -9.64
N GLU A 374 0.09 16.23 -10.45
CA GLU A 374 0.59 17.49 -11.00
C GLU A 374 0.69 18.57 -9.91
N GLY A 375 1.85 19.24 -9.82
CA GLY A 375 2.12 20.25 -8.80
C GLY A 375 2.30 19.72 -7.37
N GLU A 376 2.31 18.40 -7.16
CA GLU A 376 2.51 17.79 -5.84
C GLU A 376 3.99 17.71 -5.46
N ASN A 377 4.25 17.91 -4.19
CA ASN A 377 5.55 17.72 -3.58
C ASN A 377 5.79 16.25 -3.17
N TRP A 378 7.01 15.93 -2.76
CA TRP A 378 7.35 14.63 -2.21
C TRP A 378 6.40 14.25 -1.06
N PRO A 379 5.77 13.06 -1.09
CA PRO A 379 4.81 12.67 -0.05
C PRO A 379 5.44 12.69 1.35
N PRO A 380 4.96 13.50 2.30
CA PRO A 380 5.48 13.56 3.67
C PRO A 380 5.24 12.25 4.45
N PHE A 381 5.92 12.04 5.57
CA PHE A 381 5.65 10.91 6.47
C PHE A 381 4.18 10.87 6.87
N THR A 382 3.62 9.68 6.99
CA THR A 382 2.22 9.41 7.36
C THR A 382 1.19 9.92 6.33
N SER A 383 1.63 10.28 5.12
CA SER A 383 0.70 10.55 4.00
C SER A 383 -0.09 9.30 3.62
N HIS A 384 -1.28 9.52 3.09
CA HIS A 384 -2.13 8.42 2.64
C HIS A 384 -2.95 8.79 1.40
N ILE A 385 -3.35 7.77 0.66
CA ILE A 385 -4.33 7.87 -0.42
C ILE A 385 -5.53 7.01 -0.02
N ALA A 386 -6.73 7.57 -0.10
CA ALA A 386 -7.98 6.83 0.02
C ALA A 386 -8.61 6.67 -1.36
N PHE A 387 -8.86 5.43 -1.76
CA PHE A 387 -9.67 5.05 -2.91
C PHE A 387 -11.04 4.63 -2.37
N GLU A 388 -12.06 5.39 -2.67
CA GLU A 388 -13.42 5.19 -2.17
C GLU A 388 -14.34 4.77 -3.31
N LEU A 389 -15.01 3.62 -3.18
CA LEU A 389 -16.02 3.13 -4.12
C LEU A 389 -17.41 3.46 -3.60
N PHE A 390 -18.21 4.06 -4.43
CA PHE A 390 -19.59 4.44 -4.15
C PHE A 390 -20.56 3.76 -5.11
N LYS A 391 -21.78 3.53 -4.64
CA LYS A 391 -22.92 3.07 -5.43
C LYS A 391 -24.03 4.11 -5.43
N SER A 392 -24.62 4.40 -6.58
CA SER A 392 -25.82 5.23 -6.67
C SER A 392 -27.06 4.48 -6.12
N LYS A 393 -27.80 5.12 -5.23
CA LYS A 393 -29.05 4.56 -4.68
C LYS A 393 -30.16 4.42 -5.74
N SER A 394 -30.16 5.26 -6.77
CA SER A 394 -31.10 5.17 -7.88
C SER A 394 -30.90 3.90 -8.72
N ALA A 395 -29.61 3.44 -8.89
CA ALA A 395 -29.30 2.20 -9.58
C ALA A 395 -29.80 0.95 -8.82
N SER A 396 -30.01 1.04 -7.51
CA SER A 396 -30.57 -0.05 -6.70
C SER A 396 -32.06 -0.23 -6.87
N ALA A 397 -32.82 0.84 -7.18
CA ALA A 397 -34.27 0.80 -7.33
C ALA A 397 -34.74 0.11 -8.63
N SER A 398 -33.88 0.02 -9.66
CA SER A 398 -34.24 -0.55 -10.96
C SER A 398 -34.06 -2.07 -11.07
N LYS A 399 -33.53 -2.74 -10.04
CA LYS A 399 -33.22 -4.19 -10.05
C LYS A 399 -34.14 -5.04 -9.15
N THR A 400 -35.36 -4.62 -8.88
CA THR A 400 -36.32 -5.49 -8.19
C THR A 400 -36.97 -6.44 -9.21
N PRO A 401 -36.68 -7.76 -9.17
CA PRO A 401 -37.41 -8.71 -10.02
C PRO A 401 -38.83 -8.87 -9.47
N SER A 402 -39.81 -8.59 -10.27
CA SER A 402 -41.19 -9.00 -10.01
C SER A 402 -41.29 -10.54 -10.12
N HIS A 403 -41.21 -11.24 -9.00
CA HIS A 403 -41.60 -12.64 -8.94
C HIS A 403 -43.10 -12.75 -8.64
N PRO A 404 -43.87 -13.51 -9.44
CA PRO A 404 -45.22 -13.91 -9.06
C PRO A 404 -45.09 -15.01 -7.99
N SER A 405 -45.78 -14.78 -6.89
CA SER A 405 -45.89 -15.71 -5.78
C SER A 405 -46.76 -16.90 -6.15
N THR A 406 -46.23 -18.09 -6.16
CA THR A 406 -46.97 -19.35 -6.08
C THR A 406 -46.60 -20.03 -4.76
N PRO A 407 -47.57 -20.50 -3.96
CA PRO A 407 -47.31 -21.12 -2.67
C PRO A 407 -46.83 -22.58 -2.82
N PRO A 408 -45.92 -23.09 -1.97
CA PRO A 408 -45.51 -24.49 -2.02
C PRO A 408 -46.45 -25.40 -1.24
N SER A 409 -46.75 -26.53 -1.82
CA SER A 409 -47.43 -27.66 -1.16
C SER A 409 -46.41 -28.52 -0.35
N PRO A 410 -46.79 -29.11 0.77
CA PRO A 410 -45.92 -29.85 1.62
C PRO A 410 -45.70 -31.30 1.15
N SER A 411 -44.46 -31.76 1.07
CA SER A 411 -44.13 -33.16 0.92
C SER A 411 -43.45 -33.75 2.16
N LEU A 412 -43.95 -34.87 2.59
CA LEU A 412 -43.54 -35.70 3.73
C LEU A 412 -42.17 -36.34 3.50
N THR A 413 -41.30 -36.22 4.49
CA THR A 413 -40.01 -36.86 4.56
C THR A 413 -40.09 -38.20 5.31
N GLN A 414 -39.59 -39.29 4.71
CA GLN A 414 -39.24 -40.53 5.40
C GLN A 414 -37.74 -40.54 5.73
N SER A 415 -37.48 -40.87 6.99
CA SER A 415 -36.14 -41.08 7.56
C SER A 415 -35.65 -42.51 7.33
N THR A 416 -34.41 -42.69 6.96
CA THR A 416 -33.67 -43.94 7.13
C THR A 416 -32.26 -43.66 7.66
N LEU A 417 -31.91 -44.36 8.75
CA LEU A 417 -30.63 -44.36 9.45
C LEU A 417 -29.58 -45.21 8.70
N PRO A 418 -28.28 -44.88 8.85
CA PRO A 418 -27.21 -45.67 8.22
C PRO A 418 -26.63 -46.75 9.13
N SER A 419 -26.24 -47.85 8.53
CA SER A 419 -25.51 -48.95 9.13
C SER A 419 -23.98 -48.72 9.11
N SER A 420 -23.35 -49.11 10.19
CA SER A 420 -21.90 -49.15 10.43
C SER A 420 -21.16 -50.17 9.59
N GLN A 421 -19.97 -49.84 9.07
CA GLN A 421 -18.87 -50.85 8.89
C GLN A 421 -17.52 -50.12 8.77
N SER A 422 -16.69 -50.35 9.78
CA SER A 422 -15.40 -51.03 9.76
C SER A 422 -14.25 -50.43 8.96
N TRP A 423 -13.27 -49.87 9.70
CA TRP A 423 -11.92 -49.59 9.22
C TRP A 423 -10.98 -50.72 9.60
N TRP A 424 -10.18 -51.12 8.66
CA TRP A 424 -8.87 -51.78 8.74
C TRP A 424 -8.46 -52.30 7.35
N SER A 425 -7.36 -51.76 6.86
CA SER A 425 -6.40 -52.25 5.84
C SER A 425 -6.07 -51.10 4.88
N SER A 426 -4.86 -50.68 4.68
CA SER A 426 -3.63 -51.44 4.55
C SER A 426 -2.41 -50.51 4.49
N LEU A 427 -1.46 -50.82 5.33
CA LEU A 427 -0.04 -50.48 5.12
C LEU A 427 0.55 -51.40 4.02
N PHE A 428 1.52 -50.87 3.31
CA PHE A 428 2.48 -51.49 2.38
C PHE A 428 2.25 -51.33 0.86
N GLY A 429 3.11 -50.44 0.33
CA GLY A 429 4.05 -50.81 -0.71
C GLY A 429 3.66 -50.61 -2.17
N ARG A 430 4.25 -49.66 -2.86
CA ARG A 430 5.20 -49.81 -3.97
C ARG A 430 5.25 -48.60 -4.87
N ALA A 431 6.47 -48.23 -5.20
CA ALA A 431 6.82 -47.22 -6.20
C ALA A 431 6.41 -47.72 -7.61
N ALA A 432 5.92 -46.78 -8.43
CA ALA A 432 6.00 -46.87 -9.89
C ALA A 432 5.87 -45.48 -10.52
N SER A 433 6.64 -45.28 -11.56
CA SER A 433 7.00 -44.08 -12.32
C SER A 433 5.86 -43.46 -13.16
N PRO A 434 6.15 -42.31 -13.81
CA PRO A 434 5.14 -41.33 -14.18
C PRO A 434 4.60 -41.56 -15.59
N THR A 435 3.34 -41.32 -15.80
CA THR A 435 2.75 -40.82 -17.04
C THR A 435 1.23 -40.70 -16.88
N GLN A 436 0.73 -39.53 -16.96
CA GLN A 436 -0.44 -39.10 -17.74
C GLN A 436 -1.02 -37.84 -17.13
N SER A 437 -1.03 -36.81 -17.93
CA SER A 437 -1.73 -35.54 -17.66
C SER A 437 -3.23 -35.80 -17.45
N PRO A 438 -3.85 -35.26 -16.40
CA PRO A 438 -5.31 -35.28 -16.33
C PRO A 438 -5.85 -34.24 -17.34
N SER A 439 -6.68 -34.74 -18.25
CA SER A 439 -7.54 -33.94 -19.09
C SER A 439 -8.33 -32.93 -18.27
N SER A 440 -8.23 -31.66 -18.66
CA SER A 440 -9.01 -30.58 -18.13
C SER A 440 -10.51 -30.81 -18.32
N SER A 441 -11.21 -31.23 -17.28
CA SER A 441 -12.65 -31.07 -17.21
C SER A 441 -12.90 -29.58 -16.93
N SER A 442 -13.32 -28.82 -17.95
CA SER A 442 -13.76 -27.46 -17.85
C SER A 442 -15.06 -27.38 -17.05
N ASN A 443 -14.97 -27.37 -15.73
CA ASN A 443 -15.99 -26.75 -14.90
C ASN A 443 -15.79 -25.23 -15.05
N THR A 444 -16.50 -24.62 -16.01
CA THR A 444 -16.59 -23.18 -16.18
C THR A 444 -17.36 -22.60 -15.00
N THR A 445 -16.66 -22.36 -13.90
CA THR A 445 -17.10 -21.36 -12.92
C THR A 445 -17.18 -20.04 -13.67
N PRO A 446 -18.28 -19.25 -13.51
CA PRO A 446 -18.38 -17.95 -14.18
C PRO A 446 -17.14 -17.14 -13.83
N SER A 447 -16.33 -16.80 -14.82
CA SER A 447 -15.10 -16.02 -14.57
C SER A 447 -15.49 -14.64 -14.09
N SER A 448 -15.06 -14.29 -12.85
CA SER A 448 -15.23 -12.96 -12.28
C SER A 448 -14.77 -11.85 -13.24
N ILE A 449 -15.51 -10.73 -13.31
CA ILE A 449 -15.12 -9.54 -14.08
C ILE A 449 -13.93 -8.81 -13.43
N ALA A 450 -13.62 -9.12 -12.18
CA ALA A 450 -12.66 -8.39 -11.36
C ALA A 450 -11.29 -8.26 -12.05
N ARG A 451 -10.77 -9.33 -12.65
CA ARG A 451 -9.46 -9.35 -13.33
C ARG A 451 -9.53 -9.23 -14.85
N LYS A 452 -10.73 -9.24 -15.43
CA LYS A 452 -10.87 -9.06 -16.88
C LYS A 452 -10.61 -7.60 -17.27
N PRO A 453 -9.83 -7.32 -18.30
CA PRO A 453 -9.75 -5.96 -18.82
C PRO A 453 -11.10 -5.53 -19.39
N LEU A 454 -11.41 -4.25 -19.27
CA LEU A 454 -12.70 -3.67 -19.70
C LEU A 454 -13.03 -4.01 -21.16
N SER A 455 -12.02 -4.05 -22.03
CA SER A 455 -12.15 -4.39 -23.46
C SER A 455 -12.65 -5.82 -23.71
N SER A 456 -12.50 -6.73 -22.75
CA SER A 456 -12.93 -8.14 -22.86
C SER A 456 -14.27 -8.42 -22.17
N LEU A 457 -14.87 -7.43 -21.53
CA LEU A 457 -16.18 -7.56 -20.90
C LEU A 457 -17.30 -7.53 -21.95
N SER A 458 -18.24 -8.46 -21.83
CA SER A 458 -19.50 -8.42 -22.59
C SER A 458 -20.32 -7.17 -22.21
N PRO A 459 -21.28 -6.74 -23.05
CA PRO A 459 -22.15 -5.62 -22.71
C PRO A 459 -22.90 -5.79 -21.36
N SER A 460 -23.32 -7.02 -21.03
CA SER A 460 -24.01 -7.32 -19.78
C SER A 460 -23.07 -7.25 -18.57
N GLU A 461 -21.82 -7.76 -18.70
CA GLU A 461 -20.80 -7.64 -17.66
C GLU A 461 -20.41 -6.18 -17.43
N ARG A 462 -20.27 -5.39 -18.50
CA ARG A 462 -19.95 -3.96 -18.42
C ARG A 462 -21.09 -3.18 -17.74
N ALA A 463 -22.33 -3.48 -18.03
CA ALA A 463 -23.50 -2.86 -17.39
C ALA A 463 -23.57 -3.12 -15.87
N THR A 464 -22.85 -4.12 -15.34
CA THR A 464 -22.78 -4.30 -13.87
C THR A 464 -21.98 -3.20 -13.18
N LEU A 465 -21.10 -2.50 -13.91
CA LEU A 465 -20.33 -1.37 -13.39
C LEU A 465 -21.12 -0.06 -13.33
N ASP A 466 -22.30 -0.01 -13.97
CA ASP A 466 -23.12 1.19 -14.03
C ASP A 466 -23.64 1.61 -12.65
N GLY A 467 -23.63 2.91 -12.39
CA GLY A 467 -24.04 3.48 -11.12
C GLY A 467 -23.01 3.32 -10.00
N TYR A 468 -21.81 2.87 -10.32
CA TYR A 468 -20.68 2.86 -9.38
C TYR A 468 -19.66 3.94 -9.72
N TYR A 469 -19.12 4.57 -8.68
CA TYR A 469 -18.21 5.71 -8.80
C TYR A 469 -17.00 5.53 -7.89
N VAL A 470 -15.86 6.04 -8.33
CA VAL A 470 -14.60 6.04 -7.59
C VAL A 470 -14.19 7.47 -7.29
N ARG A 471 -13.84 7.74 -6.05
CA ARG A 471 -13.21 8.99 -5.65
C ARG A 471 -11.85 8.71 -5.03
N ILE A 472 -10.87 9.56 -5.36
CA ILE A 472 -9.53 9.49 -4.79
C ILE A 472 -9.30 10.70 -3.89
N ARG A 473 -8.78 10.45 -2.68
CA ARG A 473 -8.33 11.52 -1.79
C ARG A 473 -6.88 11.29 -1.39
N TYR A 474 -6.07 12.33 -1.51
CA TYR A 474 -4.68 12.33 -1.05
C TYR A 474 -4.53 13.31 0.11
N ASN A 475 -4.15 12.82 1.29
CA ASN A 475 -4.09 13.62 2.51
C ASN A 475 -5.37 14.46 2.72
N ASP A 476 -6.51 13.83 2.60
CA ASP A 476 -7.87 14.43 2.69
C ASP A 476 -8.27 15.38 1.56
N ARG A 477 -7.39 15.71 0.60
CA ARG A 477 -7.74 16.49 -0.60
C ARG A 477 -8.27 15.58 -1.71
N ILE A 478 -9.31 16.04 -2.40
CA ILE A 478 -9.87 15.35 -3.57
C ILE A 478 -8.87 15.47 -4.74
N MET A 479 -8.58 14.33 -5.37
CA MET A 479 -7.73 14.24 -6.55
C MET A 479 -8.58 13.90 -7.77
N GLN A 480 -8.30 14.54 -8.90
CA GLN A 480 -9.06 14.34 -10.13
C GLN A 480 -8.21 13.62 -11.19
N ILE A 481 -8.78 12.59 -11.79
CA ILE A 481 -8.19 11.88 -12.92
C ILE A 481 -8.59 12.58 -14.21
N PRO A 482 -7.67 12.89 -15.14
CA PRO A 482 -7.99 13.61 -16.38
C PRO A 482 -9.12 12.99 -17.21
N ALA A 483 -9.11 11.67 -17.43
CA ALA A 483 -10.16 10.97 -18.18
C ALA A 483 -11.56 11.13 -17.57
N CYS A 484 -11.62 11.22 -16.25
CA CYS A 484 -12.90 11.34 -15.52
C CYS A 484 -13.55 12.73 -15.66
N LYS A 485 -12.84 13.71 -16.24
CA LYS A 485 -13.42 15.05 -16.49
C LYS A 485 -14.33 15.10 -17.71
N ALA A 486 -14.27 14.10 -18.58
CA ALA A 486 -15.11 14.04 -19.79
C ALA A 486 -16.58 13.78 -19.44
N ALA A 487 -17.49 14.27 -20.29
CA ALA A 487 -18.93 14.04 -20.11
C ALA A 487 -19.25 12.53 -20.12
N GLY A 488 -20.11 12.11 -19.20
CA GLY A 488 -20.49 10.69 -19.03
C GLY A 488 -19.45 9.82 -18.32
N LYS A 489 -18.28 10.38 -17.92
CA LYS A 489 -17.22 9.66 -17.20
C LYS A 489 -17.15 9.98 -15.70
N HIS A 490 -18.10 10.75 -15.20
CA HIS A 490 -18.23 11.15 -13.79
C HIS A 490 -19.70 11.27 -13.40
N LEU A 491 -19.94 11.38 -12.09
CA LEU A 491 -21.26 11.70 -11.56
C LEU A 491 -21.70 13.06 -12.12
N GLU A 492 -22.95 13.15 -12.59
CA GLU A 492 -23.49 14.40 -13.10
C GLU A 492 -23.36 15.52 -12.05
N GLY A 493 -22.74 16.63 -12.46
CA GLY A 493 -22.50 17.78 -11.57
C GLY A 493 -21.23 17.67 -10.71
N ASP A 494 -20.59 16.50 -10.55
CA ASP A 494 -19.38 16.36 -9.73
C ASP A 494 -18.30 15.48 -10.35
N LYS A 495 -17.28 16.12 -10.93
CA LYS A 495 -16.12 15.46 -11.56
C LYS A 495 -15.20 14.73 -10.59
N SER A 496 -15.40 14.85 -9.29
CA SER A 496 -14.59 14.16 -8.29
C SER A 496 -14.97 12.67 -8.14
N PHE A 497 -16.19 12.32 -8.58
CA PHE A 497 -16.69 10.95 -8.62
C PHE A 497 -16.57 10.38 -10.03
N CYS A 498 -15.44 9.77 -10.32
CA CYS A 498 -15.20 9.07 -11.59
C CYS A 498 -16.10 7.85 -11.72
N THR A 499 -16.71 7.57 -12.87
CA THR A 499 -17.40 6.28 -13.06
C THR A 499 -16.42 5.13 -12.89
N LEU A 500 -16.84 4.01 -12.30
CA LEU A 500 -15.96 2.84 -12.13
C LEU A 500 -15.46 2.32 -13.47
N GLU A 501 -16.27 2.40 -14.52
CA GLU A 501 -15.89 2.02 -15.87
C GLU A 501 -14.72 2.89 -16.38
N ALA A 502 -14.80 4.21 -16.28
CA ALA A 502 -13.74 5.12 -16.72
C ALA A 502 -12.46 4.96 -15.87
N PHE A 503 -12.61 4.77 -14.57
CA PHE A 503 -11.47 4.46 -13.69
C PHE A 503 -10.77 3.17 -14.12
N LYS A 504 -11.55 2.11 -14.35
CA LYS A 504 -11.03 0.82 -14.78
C LYS A 504 -10.35 0.92 -16.16
N ALA A 505 -10.91 1.69 -17.10
CA ALA A 505 -10.31 1.90 -18.42
C ALA A 505 -8.89 2.52 -18.32
N VAL A 506 -8.70 3.51 -17.43
CA VAL A 506 -7.39 4.12 -17.18
C VAL A 506 -6.41 3.12 -16.58
N VAL A 507 -6.87 2.33 -15.59
CA VAL A 507 -6.01 1.38 -14.87
C VAL A 507 -5.64 0.19 -15.74
N ASP A 508 -6.57 -0.34 -16.53
CA ASP A 508 -6.33 -1.50 -17.40
C ASP A 508 -5.22 -1.25 -18.42
N LYS A 509 -5.02 0.00 -18.89
CA LYS A 509 -3.92 0.36 -19.79
C LYS A 509 -2.53 0.11 -19.19
N VAL A 510 -2.41 0.19 -17.89
CA VAL A 510 -1.14 0.03 -17.19
C VAL A 510 -1.09 -1.22 -16.31
N THR A 511 -2.15 -2.03 -16.29
CA THR A 511 -2.17 -3.30 -15.56
C THR A 511 -1.47 -4.39 -16.37
N PRO A 512 -0.36 -4.96 -15.90
CA PRO A 512 0.33 -6.03 -16.61
C PRO A 512 -0.49 -7.33 -16.59
N LYS A 513 -0.56 -8.03 -17.72
CA LYS A 513 -1.14 -9.38 -17.78
C LYS A 513 -0.32 -10.38 -16.97
N ASN A 514 1.00 -10.24 -17.01
CA ASN A 514 1.96 -11.03 -16.25
C ASN A 514 3.14 -10.15 -15.89
N TRP A 515 3.18 -9.65 -14.65
CA TRP A 515 4.22 -8.73 -14.20
C TRP A 515 5.61 -9.36 -14.23
N LYS A 516 5.75 -10.62 -13.79
CA LYS A 516 7.06 -11.32 -13.78
C LYS A 516 7.62 -11.49 -15.19
N GLN A 517 6.78 -11.82 -16.15
CA GLN A 517 7.20 -11.94 -17.56
C GLN A 517 7.58 -10.56 -18.11
N ALA A 518 6.76 -9.53 -17.88
CA ALA A 518 7.03 -8.17 -18.33
C ALA A 518 8.33 -7.61 -17.75
N CYS A 519 8.66 -7.92 -16.49
CA CYS A 519 9.92 -7.54 -15.86
C CYS A 519 11.18 -8.11 -16.53
N ASN A 520 11.07 -9.19 -17.28
CA ASN A 520 12.18 -9.88 -17.95
C ASN A 520 12.10 -9.80 -19.49
N SER A 521 11.17 -9.02 -20.02
CA SER A 521 11.02 -8.78 -21.46
C SER A 521 11.56 -7.39 -21.84
N ARG A 522 11.73 -7.16 -23.17
CA ARG A 522 12.10 -5.86 -23.75
C ARG A 522 13.42 -5.27 -23.20
N LEU A 523 14.35 -6.12 -22.78
CA LEU A 523 15.60 -5.68 -22.14
C LEU A 523 16.54 -4.94 -23.10
N ASP A 524 16.41 -5.20 -24.41
CA ASP A 524 17.21 -4.58 -25.48
C ASP A 524 16.52 -3.37 -26.14
N GLU A 525 15.29 -3.04 -25.69
CA GLU A 525 14.55 -1.91 -26.24
C GLU A 525 14.95 -0.58 -25.57
N PRO A 526 14.77 0.57 -26.25
CA PRO A 526 15.00 1.88 -25.68
C PRO A 526 14.26 2.09 -24.35
N ALA A 527 14.87 2.86 -23.46
CA ALA A 527 14.26 3.17 -22.14
C ALA A 527 13.18 4.26 -22.22
N PHE A 528 13.28 5.12 -23.22
CA PHE A 528 12.34 6.24 -23.39
C PHE A 528 11.35 5.92 -24.52
N PRO A 529 10.06 6.27 -24.36
CA PRO A 529 9.09 6.14 -25.43
C PRO A 529 9.39 7.16 -26.54
N GLU A 530 9.08 6.84 -27.79
CA GLU A 530 9.22 7.76 -28.93
C GLU A 530 8.39 9.04 -28.74
N LYS A 531 7.25 8.90 -28.10
CA LYS A 531 6.34 10.00 -27.77
C LYS A 531 5.91 9.89 -26.30
N ILE A 532 5.84 11.03 -25.61
CA ILE A 532 5.33 11.07 -24.25
C ILE A 532 3.90 10.55 -24.20
N GLU A 533 3.69 9.57 -23.34
CA GLU A 533 2.40 8.94 -23.10
C GLU A 533 1.80 9.51 -21.80
N VAL A 534 0.91 10.47 -21.95
CA VAL A 534 0.33 11.21 -20.82
C VAL A 534 -0.51 10.28 -19.94
N PRO A 535 -0.32 10.29 -18.59
CA PRO A 535 -1.07 9.44 -17.66
C PRO A 535 -2.51 9.91 -17.44
N GLY A 536 -3.36 9.01 -16.93
CA GLY A 536 -4.72 9.34 -16.49
C GLY A 536 -5.74 9.51 -17.61
N TYR A 537 -5.43 9.08 -18.85
CA TYR A 537 -6.36 9.04 -19.98
C TYR A 537 -6.66 7.59 -20.39
N GLU A 538 -7.88 7.40 -21.00
CA GLU A 538 -8.32 6.12 -21.58
C GLU A 538 -7.56 5.72 -22.85
#